data_a54a2f7b9e9270ab494a236d2571f8f0
#
_entry.id   a54a2f7b9e9270ab494a236d2571f8f0
#
_cell.length_a   1.000
_cell.length_b   1.000
_cell.length_c   1.000
_cell.angle_alpha   90.00
_cell.angle_beta   90.00
_cell.angle_gamma   90.00
#
_symmetry.space_group_name_H-M   'P 1'
#
loop_
_entity.id
_entity.type
_entity.pdbx_description
1 polymer ?
#
loop_
_entity_poly.entity_id
_entity_poly.type
_entity_poly.pdbx_seq_one_letter_code
_entity_poly.pdbx_strand_id
1 'polypeptide(L)'
;MRVSRYWWLAALGLIVLASVVLAGRILSPPSQVVAAGPAWSSGTAVPVAARRETRPTLDPALFVGKARLAHQIAREIPDTLDQLYCYCECDKHMGHKSLLSCYTDGHAAT
;
A
#
# COMPACT_ATOMS: atom_id res chain seq x y z
N MET A 1 -0.46 -65.73 7.38
CA MET A 1 0.45 -64.64 6.93
C MET A 1 -0.31 -63.52 6.21
N ARG A 2 -1.06 -62.64 6.96
CA ARG A 2 -1.86 -61.53 6.39
C ARG A 2 -1.36 -60.14 6.80
N VAL A 3 -0.18 -60.08 7.42
CA VAL A 3 0.37 -58.83 7.97
C VAL A 3 1.00 -57.92 6.90
N SER A 4 1.40 -58.48 5.74
CA SER A 4 2.17 -57.75 4.72
C SER A 4 1.37 -56.67 3.93
N ARG A 5 0.05 -56.83 3.80
CA ARG A 5 -0.75 -55.91 2.95
C ARG A 5 -1.05 -54.57 3.61
N TYR A 6 -1.10 -54.52 4.93
CA TYR A 6 -1.40 -53.29 5.66
C TYR A 6 -0.17 -52.37 5.84
N TRP A 7 1.02 -52.96 5.83
CA TRP A 7 2.26 -52.18 5.90
C TRP A 7 2.46 -51.26 4.70
N TRP A 8 2.08 -51.70 3.50
CA TRP A 8 2.14 -50.92 2.30
C TRP A 8 1.16 -49.73 2.33
N LEU A 9 -0.02 -49.95 2.87
CA LEU A 9 -1.02 -48.91 3.03
C LEU A 9 -0.59 -47.85 4.07
N ALA A 10 0.01 -48.30 5.17
CA ALA A 10 0.57 -47.40 6.18
C ALA A 10 1.74 -46.57 5.64
N ALA A 11 2.63 -47.17 4.85
CA ALA A 11 3.74 -46.48 4.22
C ALA A 11 3.28 -45.43 3.19
N LEU A 12 2.29 -45.77 2.37
CA LEU A 12 1.67 -44.83 1.43
C LEU A 12 1.00 -43.64 2.14
N GLY A 13 0.28 -43.91 3.24
CA GLY A 13 -0.34 -42.87 4.05
C GLY A 13 0.68 -41.87 4.62
N LEU A 14 1.82 -42.38 5.12
CA LEU A 14 2.90 -41.58 5.66
C LEU A 14 3.57 -40.67 4.59
N ILE A 15 3.77 -41.24 3.40
CA ILE A 15 4.36 -40.46 2.26
C ILE A 15 3.42 -39.34 1.83
N VAL A 16 2.11 -39.62 1.74
CA VAL A 16 1.11 -38.57 1.37
C VAL A 16 1.06 -37.49 2.43
N LEU A 17 1.08 -37.86 3.72
CA LEU A 17 1.06 -36.89 4.81
C LEU A 17 2.32 -35.99 4.80
N ALA A 18 3.48 -36.60 4.60
CA ALA A 18 4.75 -35.88 4.49
C ALA A 18 4.76 -34.90 3.29
N SER A 19 4.19 -35.34 2.17
CA SER A 19 4.10 -34.49 0.96
C SER A 19 3.21 -33.27 1.18
N VAL A 20 2.08 -33.42 1.86
CA VAL A 20 1.15 -32.32 2.16
C VAL A 20 1.80 -31.30 3.12
N VAL A 21 2.50 -31.79 4.15
CA VAL A 21 3.20 -30.91 5.10
C VAL A 21 4.34 -30.14 4.41
N LEU A 22 5.09 -30.81 3.52
CA LEU A 22 6.18 -30.17 2.78
C LEU A 22 5.67 -29.15 1.77
N ALA A 23 4.59 -29.46 1.07
CA ALA A 23 3.95 -28.52 0.13
C ALA A 23 3.39 -27.29 0.85
N GLY A 24 2.81 -27.46 2.05
CA GLY A 24 2.33 -26.35 2.87
C GLY A 24 3.43 -25.40 3.30
N ARG A 25 4.65 -25.89 3.47
CA ARG A 25 5.82 -25.07 3.82
C ARG A 25 6.37 -24.27 2.64
N ILE A 26 6.24 -24.79 1.43
CA ILE A 26 6.72 -24.13 0.21
C ILE A 26 5.74 -23.05 -0.26
N LEU A 27 4.43 -23.23 0.00
CA LEU A 27 3.39 -22.27 -0.37
C LEU A 27 3.14 -21.17 0.69
N SER A 28 3.78 -21.24 1.86
CA SER A 28 3.73 -20.15 2.81
C SER A 28 4.53 -18.97 2.21
N PRO A 29 3.92 -17.83 1.92
CA PRO A 29 4.67 -16.65 1.49
C PRO A 29 5.72 -16.37 2.58
N PRO A 30 6.96 -16.01 2.19
CA PRO A 30 7.93 -15.62 3.17
C PRO A 30 7.31 -14.51 4.01
N SER A 31 7.22 -14.74 5.32
CA SER A 31 6.88 -13.65 6.25
C SER A 31 7.85 -12.53 5.89
N GLN A 32 7.33 -11.48 5.29
CA GLN A 32 8.10 -10.27 5.03
C GLN A 32 8.62 -9.86 6.40
N VAL A 33 9.86 -10.24 6.68
CA VAL A 33 10.64 -9.55 7.69
C VAL A 33 10.71 -8.14 7.12
N VAL A 34 9.77 -7.31 7.52
CA VAL A 34 9.92 -5.87 7.41
C VAL A 34 11.21 -5.64 8.19
N ALA A 35 12.33 -5.61 7.46
CA ALA A 35 13.57 -5.13 8.03
C ALA A 35 13.18 -3.81 8.68
N ALA A 36 13.27 -3.75 10.01
CA ALA A 36 13.10 -2.50 10.71
C ALA A 36 14.13 -1.57 10.05
N GLY A 37 13.63 -0.79 9.09
CA GLY A 37 14.40 0.30 8.51
C GLY A 37 14.94 1.11 9.68
N PRO A 38 16.04 1.81 9.50
CA PRO A 38 16.61 2.61 10.57
C PRO A 38 15.45 3.37 11.21
N ALA A 39 15.27 3.15 12.53
CA ALA A 39 14.23 3.85 13.27
C ALA A 39 14.44 5.33 12.96
N TRP A 40 13.58 5.89 12.15
CA TRP A 40 13.51 7.32 11.95
C TRP A 40 13.26 7.85 13.34
N SER A 41 14.34 8.27 13.99
CA SER A 41 14.26 8.94 15.28
C SER A 41 13.08 9.90 15.15
N SER A 42 12.15 9.81 16.08
CA SER A 42 11.06 10.77 16.19
C SER A 42 11.71 12.13 16.37
N GLY A 43 12.20 12.68 15.25
CA GLY A 43 12.73 14.02 15.21
C GLY A 43 11.61 14.90 15.72
N THR A 44 11.95 15.79 16.60
CA THR A 44 11.13 16.89 17.11
C THR A 44 10.10 17.25 16.04
N ALA A 45 8.80 17.07 16.35
CA ALA A 45 7.73 17.36 15.41
C ALA A 45 7.95 18.80 14.92
N VAL A 46 8.46 18.93 13.69
CA VAL A 46 8.54 20.24 13.04
C VAL A 46 7.10 20.73 12.97
N PRO A 47 6.81 21.96 13.46
CA PRO A 47 5.46 22.47 13.37
C PRO A 47 5.03 22.41 11.90
N VAL A 48 4.04 21.58 11.59
CA VAL A 48 3.48 21.53 10.24
C VAL A 48 2.88 22.90 9.99
N ALA A 49 3.41 23.61 9.01
CA ALA A 49 2.86 24.92 8.62
C ALA A 49 1.38 24.74 8.27
N ALA A 50 0.54 25.69 8.67
CA ALA A 50 -0.89 25.63 8.36
C ALA A 50 -1.08 25.43 6.86
N ARG A 51 -1.93 24.47 6.47
CA ARG A 51 -2.20 24.16 5.06
C ARG A 51 -2.69 25.40 4.31
N ARG A 52 -2.15 25.61 3.14
CA ARG A 52 -2.61 26.64 2.19
C ARG A 52 -3.92 26.23 1.51
N GLU A 53 -4.05 24.91 1.21
CA GLU A 53 -5.27 24.34 0.68
C GLU A 53 -6.15 23.80 1.82
N THR A 54 -7.37 24.31 1.89
CA THR A 54 -8.33 23.95 2.93
C THR A 54 -9.49 23.09 2.43
N ARG A 55 -9.65 22.97 1.10
CA ARG A 55 -10.67 22.12 0.50
C ARG A 55 -10.31 20.64 0.70
N PRO A 56 -11.29 19.76 0.94
CA PRO A 56 -11.03 18.34 1.02
C PRO A 56 -10.63 17.77 -0.35
N THR A 57 -9.77 16.77 -0.36
CA THR A 57 -9.48 15.98 -1.58
C THR A 57 -10.71 15.21 -2.01
N LEU A 58 -10.85 15.00 -3.33
CA LEU A 58 -11.94 14.20 -3.88
C LEU A 58 -11.84 12.73 -3.44
N ASP A 59 -12.97 12.06 -3.42
CA ASP A 59 -13.03 10.64 -3.04
C ASP A 59 -12.33 9.79 -4.10
N PRO A 60 -11.35 8.93 -3.71
CA PRO A 60 -10.71 8.00 -4.62
C PRO A 60 -11.67 7.07 -5.35
N ALA A 61 -12.86 6.79 -4.78
CA ALA A 61 -13.88 5.96 -5.40
C ALA A 61 -14.44 6.55 -6.71
N LEU A 62 -14.28 7.86 -6.92
CA LEU A 62 -14.70 8.54 -8.16
C LEU A 62 -13.78 8.23 -9.35
N PHE A 63 -12.62 7.60 -9.11
CA PHE A 63 -11.58 7.39 -10.10
C PHE A 63 -11.27 5.91 -10.29
N VAL A 64 -10.56 5.57 -11.37
CA VAL A 64 -10.08 4.21 -11.66
C VAL A 64 -8.57 4.19 -11.88
N GLY A 65 -7.97 3.00 -11.76
CA GLY A 65 -6.56 2.79 -12.06
C GLY A 65 -5.63 3.68 -11.25
N LYS A 66 -4.65 4.29 -11.92
CA LYS A 66 -3.62 5.12 -11.28
C LYS A 66 -4.19 6.38 -10.61
N ALA A 67 -5.23 6.98 -11.20
CA ALA A 67 -5.87 8.16 -10.64
C ALA A 67 -6.50 7.86 -9.27
N ARG A 68 -7.17 6.72 -9.11
CA ARG A 68 -7.68 6.27 -7.81
C ARG A 68 -6.57 6.16 -6.77
N LEU A 69 -5.47 5.50 -7.11
CA LEU A 69 -4.34 5.33 -6.19
C LEU A 69 -3.74 6.69 -5.82
N ALA A 70 -3.57 7.59 -6.77
CA ALA A 70 -3.03 8.92 -6.53
C ALA A 70 -3.92 9.74 -5.57
N HIS A 71 -5.25 9.70 -5.76
CA HIS A 71 -6.18 10.36 -4.84
C HIS A 71 -6.19 9.71 -3.45
N GLN A 72 -6.01 8.40 -3.36
CA GLN A 72 -5.86 7.72 -2.07
C GLN A 72 -4.61 8.21 -1.32
N ILE A 73 -3.46 8.22 -1.98
CA ILE A 73 -2.21 8.73 -1.42
C ILE A 73 -2.35 10.19 -1.00
N ALA A 74 -3.02 11.01 -1.81
CA ALA A 74 -3.23 12.42 -1.47
C ALA A 74 -4.03 12.62 -0.17
N ARG A 75 -4.92 11.70 0.17
CA ARG A 75 -5.63 11.70 1.46
C ARG A 75 -4.75 11.29 2.63
N GLU A 76 -3.73 10.46 2.38
CA GLU A 76 -2.83 9.95 3.42
C GLU A 76 -1.74 10.95 3.78
N ILE A 77 -1.27 11.75 2.82
CA ILE A 77 -0.16 12.69 3.00
C ILE A 77 -0.49 14.13 2.58
N PRO A 78 -1.65 14.68 2.98
CA PRO A 78 -2.09 15.98 2.49
C PRO A 78 -1.14 17.12 2.88
N ASP A 79 -0.55 17.08 4.07
CA ASP A 79 0.37 18.11 4.54
C ASP A 79 1.66 18.16 3.71
N THR A 80 2.14 17.00 3.27
CA THR A 80 3.30 16.93 2.37
C THR A 80 2.97 17.51 1.01
N LEU A 81 1.82 17.16 0.43
CA LEU A 81 1.41 17.67 -0.88
C LEU A 81 1.14 19.17 -0.86
N ASP A 82 0.68 19.70 0.27
CA ASP A 82 0.43 21.14 0.40
C ASP A 82 1.72 21.97 0.40
N GLN A 83 2.86 21.37 0.75
CA GLN A 83 4.15 22.04 0.71
C GLN A 83 4.81 22.01 -0.67
N LEU A 84 4.31 21.18 -1.59
CA LEU A 84 4.88 21.01 -2.92
C LEU A 84 4.25 21.99 -3.92
N TYR A 85 5.07 22.44 -4.87
CA TYR A 85 4.62 23.21 -6.00
C TYR A 85 4.09 22.30 -7.12
N CYS A 86 3.01 22.71 -7.77
CA CYS A 86 2.50 22.01 -8.95
C CYS A 86 3.08 22.64 -10.22
N TYR A 87 3.92 21.89 -10.91
CA TYR A 87 4.60 22.36 -12.13
C TYR A 87 3.69 22.47 -13.36
N CYS A 88 2.42 22.12 -13.25
CA CYS A 88 1.42 22.40 -14.30
C CYS A 88 0.98 23.87 -14.36
N GLU A 89 1.54 24.73 -13.49
CA GLU A 89 1.24 26.17 -13.40
C GLU A 89 -0.25 26.47 -13.15
N CYS A 90 -0.97 25.54 -12.51
CA CYS A 90 -2.40 25.70 -12.20
C CYS A 90 -2.67 26.89 -11.25
N ASP A 91 -1.68 27.35 -10.52
CA ASP A 91 -1.73 28.54 -9.70
C ASP A 91 -2.05 29.80 -10.53
N LYS A 92 -1.57 29.85 -11.78
CA LYS A 92 -1.79 31.00 -12.68
C LYS A 92 -3.19 31.07 -13.30
N HIS A 93 -3.84 29.90 -13.45
CA HIS A 93 -5.09 29.80 -14.23
C HIS A 93 -6.29 29.31 -13.43
N MET A 94 -6.05 28.52 -12.37
CA MET A 94 -7.10 27.86 -11.59
C MET A 94 -7.09 28.28 -10.12
N GLY A 95 -6.13 29.12 -9.72
CA GLY A 95 -5.99 29.57 -8.33
C GLY A 95 -5.56 28.46 -7.37
N HIS A 96 -4.90 27.41 -7.87
CA HIS A 96 -4.33 26.36 -7.02
C HIS A 96 -3.22 26.94 -6.14
N LYS A 97 -3.19 26.52 -4.89
CA LYS A 97 -2.22 27.03 -3.91
C LYS A 97 -1.02 26.13 -3.75
N SER A 98 -1.18 24.86 -4.10
CA SER A 98 -0.18 23.81 -3.90
C SER A 98 -0.50 22.61 -4.78
N LEU A 99 0.36 21.59 -4.75
CA LEU A 99 0.08 20.30 -5.40
C LEU A 99 -1.18 19.64 -4.82
N LEU A 100 -1.48 19.85 -3.53
CA LEU A 100 -2.70 19.31 -2.91
C LEU A 100 -3.97 19.84 -3.60
N SER A 101 -3.97 21.08 -4.06
CA SER A 101 -5.13 21.67 -4.74
C SER A 101 -5.57 20.89 -5.97
N CYS A 102 -4.65 20.24 -6.68
CA CYS A 102 -4.97 19.41 -7.84
C CYS A 102 -5.84 18.19 -7.52
N TYR A 103 -5.86 17.77 -6.26
CA TYR A 103 -6.65 16.64 -5.77
C TYR A 103 -7.99 17.06 -5.16
N THR A 104 -8.25 18.36 -5.06
CA THR A 104 -9.54 18.90 -4.56
C THR A 104 -10.55 19.10 -5.68
N ASP A 105 -10.12 18.97 -6.91
CA ASP A 105 -10.91 18.97 -8.13
C ASP A 105 -10.41 17.84 -9.06
N GLY A 106 -10.97 17.68 -10.25
CA GLY A 106 -10.62 16.58 -11.16
C GLY A 106 -9.28 16.75 -11.89
N HIS A 107 -8.50 17.78 -11.62
CA HIS A 107 -7.32 18.13 -12.43
C HIS A 107 -6.19 17.08 -12.34
N ALA A 108 -6.00 16.46 -11.19
CA ALA A 108 -4.99 15.41 -11.02
C ALA A 108 -5.33 14.09 -11.75
N ALA A 109 -6.51 13.97 -12.36
CA ALA A 109 -6.96 12.79 -13.07
C ALA A 109 -6.86 12.89 -14.60
N THR A 110 -6.35 13.98 -15.13
CA THR A 110 -6.23 14.27 -16.59
C THR A 110 -4.83 13.98 -17.11
#